data_80c9b240f15bd03faf7abd63b1f2254c
#
_entry.id   80c9b240f15bd03faf7abd63b1f2254c
#
_cell.length_a   1.000
_cell.length_b   1.000
_cell.length_c   1.000
_cell.angle_alpha   90.00
_cell.angle_beta   90.00
_cell.angle_gamma   90.00
#
_symmetry.space_group_name_H-M   'P 1'
#
loop_
_entity.id
_entity.type
_entity.pdbx_description
1 polymer ?
#
loop_
_entity_poly.entity_id
_entity_poly.type
_entity_poly.pdbx_seq_one_letter_code
_entity_poly.pdbx_strand_id
1 'polypeptide(L)'
;GGKYHNKEEEHELPAGTTLTFALAGNQNCGKTTLFNQLTGSNQHVGNFPGVTVDRKDGVIKGHPETLITDLPGIYSMSPYSSEEIVTREFVLRDKPKGIINIVDATNMERNLYLTMQLMELNIPMVVALNMMDEVRANGGSVRINEMESFLGLPVIPISAAKGEGIEELVEHAVHVAKYQECPAVTDFCDEEDQNGGVHRCLHAIMHLIEDHAEKAGISARFASSKIGRAS
;
A
#
# COMPACT_ATOMS: atom_id res chain seq x y z
N GLY A 1 -8.10 -0.10 35.71
CA GLY A 1 -9.15 0.44 34.91
C GLY A 1 -8.86 1.84 34.40
N GLY A 2 -8.81 2.03 33.11
CA GLY A 2 -9.00 3.33 32.49
C GLY A 2 -7.75 4.18 32.30
N LYS A 3 -6.98 3.91 31.24
CA LYS A 3 -6.04 4.92 30.67
C LYS A 3 -5.73 4.68 29.16
N TYR A 4 -6.53 3.91 28.45
CA TYR A 4 -6.28 3.64 27.02
C TYR A 4 -7.27 4.32 26.04
N HIS A 5 -8.23 5.10 26.54
CA HIS A 5 -9.28 5.71 25.69
C HIS A 5 -9.02 7.15 25.23
N ASN A 6 -7.94 7.81 25.65
CA ASN A 6 -7.76 9.25 25.38
C ASN A 6 -6.75 9.59 24.27
N LYS A 7 -6.16 8.60 23.58
CA LYS A 7 -5.26 8.90 22.45
C LYS A 7 -5.94 8.89 21.07
N GLU A 8 -7.06 8.17 20.94
CA GLU A 8 -7.80 8.08 19.68
C GLU A 8 -8.66 9.32 19.41
N GLU A 9 -9.14 10.01 20.45
CA GLU A 9 -9.98 11.20 20.30
C GLU A 9 -9.20 12.48 19.98
N GLU A 10 -7.91 12.54 20.31
CA GLU A 10 -7.09 13.76 20.12
C GLU A 10 -6.70 14.02 18.66
N HIS A 11 -6.83 13.02 17.75
CA HIS A 11 -6.43 13.12 16.35
C HIS A 11 -7.57 12.84 15.36
N GLU A 12 -8.79 12.62 15.86
CA GLU A 12 -9.93 12.39 14.98
C GLU A 12 -10.22 13.62 14.12
N LEU A 13 -10.38 13.41 12.83
CA LEU A 13 -10.79 14.47 11.91
C LEU A 13 -12.20 14.96 12.24
N PRO A 14 -12.51 16.25 12.05
CA PRO A 14 -13.85 16.78 12.28
C PRO A 14 -14.92 15.99 11.54
N ALA A 15 -16.08 15.83 12.18
CA ALA A 15 -17.23 15.18 11.55
C ALA A 15 -17.59 15.87 10.22
N GLY A 16 -17.87 15.09 9.17
CA GLY A 16 -18.17 15.59 7.84
C GLY A 16 -16.95 15.90 6.97
N THR A 17 -15.74 15.66 7.48
CA THR A 17 -14.51 15.76 6.67
C THR A 17 -14.51 14.70 5.57
N THR A 18 -14.26 15.10 4.32
CA THR A 18 -14.04 14.14 3.23
C THR A 18 -12.72 13.40 3.45
N LEU A 19 -12.80 12.08 3.48
CA LEU A 19 -11.62 11.24 3.58
C LEU A 19 -11.05 10.99 2.18
N THR A 20 -9.97 11.70 1.85
CA THR A 20 -9.29 11.58 0.57
C THR A 20 -8.20 10.52 0.63
N PHE A 21 -8.19 9.62 -0.35
CA PHE A 21 -7.22 8.54 -0.45
C PHE A 21 -6.44 8.61 -1.74
N ALA A 22 -5.17 8.25 -1.67
CA ALA A 22 -4.35 7.94 -2.82
C ALA A 22 -4.19 6.40 -2.92
N LEU A 23 -4.48 5.85 -4.09
CA LEU A 23 -4.18 4.45 -4.39
C LEU A 23 -2.85 4.39 -5.14
N ALA A 24 -1.83 3.81 -4.50
CA ALA A 24 -0.46 3.75 -4.99
C ALA A 24 0.04 2.32 -5.09
N GLY A 25 0.83 2.03 -6.09
CA GLY A 25 1.44 0.72 -6.29
C GLY A 25 2.27 0.64 -7.57
N ASN A 26 3.02 -0.45 -7.70
CA ASN A 26 3.78 -0.72 -8.91
C ASN A 26 2.86 -1.00 -10.10
N GLN A 27 3.42 -0.88 -11.30
CA GLN A 27 2.73 -1.37 -12.50
C GLN A 27 2.48 -2.88 -12.37
N ASN A 28 1.32 -3.32 -12.89
CA ASN A 28 0.90 -4.73 -12.90
C ASN A 28 0.73 -5.40 -11.51
N CYS A 29 0.57 -4.62 -10.45
CA CYS A 29 0.26 -5.17 -9.12
C CYS A 29 -1.23 -5.44 -8.86
N GLY A 30 -2.10 -5.17 -9.84
CA GLY A 30 -3.55 -5.32 -9.72
C GLY A 30 -4.28 -4.04 -9.29
N LYS A 31 -3.64 -2.89 -9.39
CA LYS A 31 -4.16 -1.59 -8.94
C LYS A 31 -5.47 -1.18 -9.64
N THR A 32 -5.55 -1.33 -10.97
CA THR A 32 -6.77 -1.06 -11.74
C THR A 32 -7.94 -1.93 -11.29
N THR A 33 -7.69 -3.22 -11.09
CA THR A 33 -8.71 -4.15 -10.60
C THR A 33 -9.19 -3.76 -9.20
N LEU A 34 -8.27 -3.41 -8.31
CA LEU A 34 -8.62 -2.95 -6.96
C LEU A 34 -9.43 -1.64 -7.00
N PHE A 35 -9.02 -0.67 -7.81
CA PHE A 35 -9.75 0.58 -7.96
C PHE A 35 -11.20 0.34 -8.41
N ASN A 36 -11.40 -0.55 -9.37
CA ASN A 36 -12.73 -0.93 -9.84
C ASN A 36 -13.55 -1.66 -8.77
N GLN A 37 -12.95 -2.52 -7.97
CA GLN A 37 -13.59 -3.18 -6.83
C GLN A 37 -14.02 -2.17 -5.77
N LEU A 38 -13.20 -1.16 -5.49
CA LEU A 38 -13.49 -0.13 -4.50
C LEU A 38 -14.61 0.83 -4.93
N THR A 39 -14.61 1.25 -6.19
CA THR A 39 -15.47 2.35 -6.66
C THR A 39 -16.66 1.90 -7.51
N GLY A 40 -16.56 0.73 -8.15
CA GLY A 40 -17.60 0.28 -9.08
C GLY A 40 -17.80 1.26 -10.24
N SER A 41 -19.04 1.69 -10.49
CA SER A 41 -19.38 2.65 -11.54
C SER A 41 -19.18 4.12 -11.16
N ASN A 42 -18.84 4.40 -9.90
CA ASN A 42 -18.71 5.77 -9.36
C ASN A 42 -17.31 6.34 -9.64
N GLN A 43 -16.93 6.39 -10.91
CA GLN A 43 -15.62 6.88 -11.36
C GLN A 43 -15.75 8.14 -12.20
N HIS A 44 -14.80 9.04 -12.00
CA HIS A 44 -14.59 10.21 -12.86
C HIS A 44 -13.20 10.11 -13.51
N VAL A 45 -13.15 10.32 -14.82
CA VAL A 45 -11.91 10.15 -15.61
C VAL A 45 -11.49 11.50 -16.20
N GLY A 46 -10.20 11.79 -16.10
CA GLY A 46 -9.59 12.99 -16.66
C GLY A 46 -8.08 12.83 -16.75
N ASN A 47 -7.37 13.94 -16.74
CA ASN A 47 -5.91 13.98 -16.68
C ASN A 47 -5.46 14.77 -15.45
N PHE A 48 -4.27 14.45 -14.95
CA PHE A 48 -3.61 15.30 -13.97
C PHE A 48 -3.29 16.67 -14.59
N PRO A 49 -3.32 17.75 -13.79
CA PRO A 49 -3.14 19.11 -14.31
C PRO A 49 -1.84 19.28 -15.09
N GLY A 50 -1.94 19.81 -16.30
CA GLY A 50 -0.79 20.19 -17.14
C GLY A 50 -0.02 19.05 -17.80
N VAL A 51 -0.51 17.81 -17.70
CA VAL A 51 0.13 16.61 -18.26
C VAL A 51 -0.88 15.68 -18.92
N THR A 52 -0.41 14.73 -19.72
CA THR A 52 -1.23 13.70 -20.40
C THR A 52 -1.37 12.41 -19.60
N VAL A 53 -1.04 12.45 -18.32
CA VAL A 53 -1.18 11.29 -17.43
C VAL A 53 -2.63 11.17 -16.98
N ASP A 54 -3.20 9.98 -17.13
CA ASP A 54 -4.59 9.68 -16.78
C ASP A 54 -4.82 9.82 -15.27
N ARG A 55 -5.94 10.45 -14.92
CA ARG A 55 -6.44 10.55 -13.55
C ARG A 55 -7.82 9.93 -13.46
N LYS A 56 -7.99 9.03 -12.50
CA LYS A 56 -9.28 8.47 -12.12
C LYS A 56 -9.54 8.76 -10.65
N ASP A 57 -10.69 9.32 -10.38
CA ASP A 57 -11.20 9.55 -9.04
C ASP A 57 -12.50 8.78 -8.86
N GLY A 58 -12.80 8.40 -7.64
CA GLY A 58 -14.04 7.71 -7.33
C GLY A 58 -14.41 7.79 -5.86
N VAL A 59 -15.65 7.45 -5.58
CA VAL A 59 -16.16 7.25 -4.23
C VAL A 59 -16.14 5.78 -3.91
N ILE A 60 -15.62 5.40 -2.75
CA ILE A 60 -15.63 4.01 -2.30
C ILE A 60 -17.07 3.57 -2.01
N LYS A 61 -17.47 2.44 -2.57
CA LYS A 61 -18.83 1.89 -2.39
C LYS A 61 -19.18 1.74 -0.91
N GLY A 62 -20.34 2.25 -0.51
CA GLY A 62 -20.81 2.24 0.88
C GLY A 62 -20.17 3.31 1.78
N HIS A 63 -19.27 4.14 1.25
CA HIS A 63 -18.58 5.19 1.98
C HIS A 63 -18.63 6.53 1.24
N PRO A 64 -19.79 7.23 1.25
CA PRO A 64 -19.97 8.48 0.53
C PRO A 64 -19.07 9.62 1.03
N GLU A 65 -18.50 9.49 2.22
CA GLU A 65 -17.55 10.42 2.81
C GLU A 65 -16.13 10.31 2.21
N THR A 66 -15.89 9.34 1.34
CA THR A 66 -14.56 9.06 0.76
C THR A 66 -14.42 9.59 -0.65
N LEU A 67 -13.18 9.90 -1.02
CA LEU A 67 -12.75 10.16 -2.39
C LEU A 67 -11.39 9.50 -2.60
N ILE A 68 -11.30 8.58 -3.54
CA ILE A 68 -10.06 7.89 -3.86
C ILE A 68 -9.57 8.28 -5.25
N THR A 69 -8.28 8.61 -5.35
CA THR A 69 -7.59 8.90 -6.61
C THR A 69 -6.63 7.77 -6.96
N ASP A 70 -6.79 7.23 -8.16
CA ASP A 70 -5.88 6.23 -8.70
C ASP A 70 -4.62 6.92 -9.23
N LEU A 71 -3.48 6.68 -8.58
CA LEU A 71 -2.19 7.21 -9.00
C LEU A 71 -1.57 6.32 -10.10
N PRO A 72 -0.70 6.90 -10.96
CA PRO A 72 0.05 6.11 -11.92
C PRO A 72 0.84 4.99 -11.25
N GLY A 73 0.98 3.85 -11.92
CA GLY A 73 1.87 2.78 -11.47
C GLY A 73 3.32 3.23 -11.51
N ILE A 74 4.00 3.19 -10.37
CA ILE A 74 5.40 3.60 -10.22
C ILE A 74 6.16 2.60 -9.36
N TYR A 75 7.49 2.55 -9.51
CA TYR A 75 8.36 1.69 -8.72
C TYR A 75 9.05 2.42 -7.58
N SER A 76 9.13 3.74 -7.68
CA SER A 76 9.76 4.60 -6.69
C SER A 76 9.17 6.01 -6.73
N MET A 77 9.45 6.81 -5.71
CA MET A 77 9.09 8.23 -5.64
C MET A 77 10.14 9.16 -6.26
N SER A 78 11.11 8.61 -6.96
CA SER A 78 12.16 9.38 -7.64
C SER A 78 11.58 10.18 -8.82
N PRO A 79 11.92 11.47 -9.01
CA PRO A 79 11.27 12.33 -10.00
C PRO A 79 11.88 12.20 -11.41
N TYR A 80 11.97 10.97 -11.95
CA TYR A 80 12.57 10.73 -13.26
C TYR A 80 11.58 10.58 -14.40
N SER A 81 10.35 10.14 -14.12
CA SER A 81 9.27 10.03 -15.11
C SER A 81 8.13 11.00 -14.83
N SER A 82 7.28 11.25 -15.83
CA SER A 82 6.09 12.08 -15.64
C SER A 82 5.12 11.47 -14.62
N GLU A 83 5.02 10.16 -14.58
CA GLU A 83 4.19 9.41 -13.63
C GLU A 83 4.69 9.57 -12.19
N GLU A 84 5.99 9.48 -11.97
CA GLU A 84 6.61 9.68 -10.64
C GLU A 84 6.47 11.13 -10.17
N ILE A 85 6.68 12.09 -11.07
CA ILE A 85 6.50 13.52 -10.76
C ILE A 85 5.06 13.81 -10.39
N VAL A 86 4.08 13.30 -11.14
CA VAL A 86 2.64 13.46 -10.88
C VAL A 86 2.27 12.88 -9.52
N THR A 87 2.72 11.68 -9.21
CA THR A 87 2.47 11.05 -7.92
C THR A 87 3.03 11.87 -6.78
N ARG A 88 4.27 12.31 -6.89
CA ARG A 88 4.94 13.13 -5.88
C ARG A 88 4.21 14.46 -5.66
N GLU A 89 3.85 15.14 -6.74
CA GLU A 89 3.12 16.40 -6.65
C GLU A 89 1.73 16.23 -6.04
N PHE A 90 1.01 15.18 -6.42
CA PHE A 90 -0.29 14.86 -5.83
C PHE A 90 -0.19 14.69 -4.32
N VAL A 91 0.71 13.86 -3.85
CA VAL A 91 0.88 13.59 -2.41
C VAL A 91 1.27 14.85 -1.64
N LEU A 92 2.15 15.68 -2.19
CA LEU A 92 2.64 16.88 -1.51
C LEU A 92 1.64 18.04 -1.54
N ARG A 93 0.85 18.20 -2.61
CA ARG A 93 -0.08 19.31 -2.79
C ARG A 93 -1.49 19.01 -2.29
N ASP A 94 -2.04 17.89 -2.72
CA ASP A 94 -3.42 17.50 -2.38
C ASP A 94 -3.51 16.90 -0.97
N LYS A 95 -2.40 16.43 -0.42
CA LYS A 95 -2.28 15.91 0.96
C LYS A 95 -3.41 14.95 1.30
N PRO A 96 -3.47 13.77 0.67
CA PRO A 96 -4.51 12.80 0.95
C PRO A 96 -4.53 12.44 2.43
N LYS A 97 -5.71 12.18 2.95
CA LYS A 97 -5.90 11.77 4.36
C LYS A 97 -5.43 10.36 4.64
N GLY A 98 -5.31 9.55 3.60
CA GLY A 98 -4.78 8.20 3.69
C GLY A 98 -4.20 7.71 2.37
N ILE A 99 -3.34 6.71 2.46
CA ILE A 99 -2.77 5.99 1.32
C ILE A 99 -3.18 4.54 1.41
N ILE A 100 -3.72 4.00 0.33
CA ILE A 100 -3.86 2.55 0.13
C ILE A 100 -2.74 2.14 -0.81
N ASN A 101 -1.74 1.46 -0.26
CA ASN A 101 -0.62 0.94 -1.03
C ASN A 101 -0.87 -0.52 -1.39
N ILE A 102 -1.10 -0.79 -2.67
CA ILE A 102 -1.27 -2.15 -3.16
C ILE A 102 0.09 -2.76 -3.47
N VAL A 103 0.32 -3.96 -2.93
CA VAL A 103 1.57 -4.72 -3.03
C VAL A 103 1.26 -6.08 -3.63
N ASP A 104 1.98 -6.48 -4.66
CA ASP A 104 1.92 -7.81 -5.22
C ASP A 104 2.70 -8.79 -4.34
N ALA A 105 1.98 -9.68 -3.66
CA ALA A 105 2.58 -10.68 -2.76
C ALA A 105 3.46 -11.70 -3.49
N THR A 106 3.32 -11.85 -4.81
CA THR A 106 4.15 -12.73 -5.63
C THR A 106 5.46 -12.07 -6.07
N ASN A 107 5.61 -10.77 -5.84
CA ASN A 107 6.79 -9.97 -6.20
C ASN A 107 7.10 -8.94 -5.12
N MET A 108 7.24 -9.39 -3.90
CA MET A 108 7.24 -8.60 -2.69
C MET A 108 8.39 -7.61 -2.62
N GLU A 109 9.62 -8.04 -2.89
CA GLU A 109 10.81 -7.21 -2.80
C GLU A 109 10.71 -5.95 -3.66
N ARG A 110 10.29 -6.12 -4.92
CA ARG A 110 10.14 -5.02 -5.86
C ARG A 110 9.07 -4.02 -5.41
N ASN A 111 7.97 -4.53 -4.85
CA ASN A 111 6.84 -3.70 -4.44
C ASN A 111 7.12 -2.95 -3.12
N LEU A 112 7.80 -3.57 -2.17
CA LEU A 112 8.05 -2.98 -0.85
C LEU A 112 9.03 -1.81 -0.88
N TYR A 113 9.84 -1.67 -1.91
CA TYR A 113 10.68 -0.50 -2.09
C TYR A 113 9.84 0.79 -2.13
N LEU A 114 8.78 0.81 -2.94
CA LEU A 114 7.83 1.93 -2.97
C LEU A 114 7.12 2.10 -1.62
N THR A 115 6.70 1.02 -0.98
CA THR A 115 6.05 1.05 0.33
C THR A 115 6.88 1.82 1.34
N MET A 116 8.16 1.56 1.41
CA MET A 116 9.06 2.24 2.34
C MET A 116 9.20 3.72 2.05
N GLN A 117 9.28 4.11 0.79
CA GLN A 117 9.31 5.52 0.42
C GLN A 117 8.00 6.24 0.75
N LEU A 118 6.85 5.58 0.57
CA LEU A 118 5.55 6.12 0.96
C LEU A 118 5.43 6.31 2.47
N MET A 119 6.00 5.39 3.26
CA MET A 119 6.00 5.50 4.72
C MET A 119 6.75 6.74 5.23
N GLU A 120 7.78 7.18 4.53
CA GLU A 120 8.55 8.40 4.86
C GLU A 120 7.72 9.68 4.75
N LEU A 121 6.61 9.65 4.01
CA LEU A 121 5.72 10.82 3.84
C LEU A 121 4.90 11.14 5.08
N ASN A 122 4.87 10.24 6.06
CA ASN A 122 4.13 10.39 7.31
C ASN A 122 2.63 10.67 7.10
N ILE A 123 2.02 9.96 6.16
CA ILE A 123 0.59 9.96 5.88
C ILE A 123 0.01 8.65 6.36
N PRO A 124 -1.20 8.64 6.97
CA PRO A 124 -1.89 7.40 7.32
C PRO A 124 -1.93 6.43 6.15
N MET A 125 -1.51 5.19 6.35
CA MET A 125 -1.36 4.23 5.27
C MET A 125 -1.76 2.82 5.69
N VAL A 126 -2.36 2.09 4.76
CA VAL A 126 -2.57 0.65 4.83
C VAL A 126 -1.94 -0.03 3.62
N VAL A 127 -1.47 -1.25 3.79
CA VAL A 127 -1.00 -2.11 2.70
C VAL A 127 -2.09 -3.09 2.33
N ALA A 128 -2.49 -3.06 1.07
CA ALA A 128 -3.30 -4.10 0.45
C ALA A 128 -2.37 -5.15 -0.17
N LEU A 129 -2.18 -6.26 0.52
CA LEU A 129 -1.33 -7.35 0.07
C LEU A 129 -2.11 -8.23 -0.91
N ASN A 130 -1.94 -7.95 -2.19
CA ASN A 130 -2.71 -8.54 -3.28
C ASN A 130 -2.12 -9.86 -3.80
N MET A 131 -2.90 -10.57 -4.59
CA MET A 131 -2.57 -11.85 -5.22
C MET A 131 -2.36 -12.98 -4.20
N MET A 132 -3.04 -12.88 -3.06
CA MET A 132 -2.98 -13.91 -2.03
C MET A 132 -3.60 -15.25 -2.47
N ASP A 133 -4.52 -15.23 -3.42
CA ASP A 133 -5.04 -16.42 -4.08
C ASP A 133 -3.94 -17.17 -4.85
N GLU A 134 -3.06 -16.45 -5.56
CA GLU A 134 -1.91 -17.04 -6.25
C GLU A 134 -0.88 -17.59 -5.26
N VAL A 135 -0.61 -16.87 -4.18
CA VAL A 135 0.30 -17.33 -3.12
C VAL A 135 -0.21 -18.65 -2.53
N ARG A 136 -1.50 -18.73 -2.18
CA ARG A 136 -2.13 -19.96 -1.66
C ARG A 136 -2.14 -21.09 -2.68
N ALA A 137 -2.46 -20.80 -3.94
CA ALA A 137 -2.46 -21.81 -5.01
C ALA A 137 -1.08 -22.43 -5.24
N ASN A 138 -0.01 -21.70 -4.99
CA ASN A 138 1.37 -22.16 -5.05
C ASN A 138 1.87 -22.78 -3.74
N GLY A 139 0.99 -22.98 -2.75
CA GLY A 139 1.31 -23.57 -1.45
C GLY A 139 2.07 -22.64 -0.50
N GLY A 140 2.15 -21.34 -0.82
CA GLY A 140 2.79 -20.34 0.00
C GLY A 140 1.86 -19.74 1.06
N SER A 141 2.45 -19.01 1.98
CA SER A 141 1.76 -18.19 2.96
C SER A 141 2.61 -16.95 3.31
N VAL A 142 1.96 -15.93 3.87
CA VAL A 142 2.65 -14.74 4.38
C VAL A 142 2.29 -14.55 5.85
N ARG A 143 3.28 -14.23 6.66
CA ARG A 143 3.07 -13.89 8.08
C ARG A 143 2.59 -12.45 8.23
N ILE A 144 1.29 -12.26 8.08
CA ILE A 144 0.67 -10.93 8.08
C ILE A 144 0.94 -10.17 9.38
N ASN A 145 0.77 -10.81 10.55
CA ASN A 145 0.96 -10.15 11.84
C ASN A 145 2.40 -9.69 12.06
N GLU A 146 3.38 -10.49 11.62
CA GLU A 146 4.78 -10.13 11.73
C GLU A 146 5.13 -8.99 10.76
N MET A 147 4.56 -9.00 9.55
CA MET A 147 4.71 -7.93 8.58
C MET A 147 4.10 -6.61 9.09
N GLU A 148 2.92 -6.66 9.70
CA GLU A 148 2.29 -5.50 10.35
C GLU A 148 3.17 -4.93 11.48
N SER A 149 3.67 -5.79 12.35
CA SER A 149 4.56 -5.37 13.44
C SER A 149 5.83 -4.74 12.93
N PHE A 150 6.36 -5.26 11.84
CA PHE A 150 7.59 -4.77 11.24
C PHE A 150 7.40 -3.43 10.53
N LEU A 151 6.33 -3.26 9.74
CA LEU A 151 6.03 -2.03 9.02
C LEU A 151 5.37 -0.97 9.92
N GLY A 152 4.77 -1.38 11.03
CA GLY A 152 4.04 -0.46 11.91
C GLY A 152 2.78 0.13 11.28
N LEU A 153 2.12 -0.62 10.41
CA LEU A 153 0.88 -0.25 9.74
C LEU A 153 0.02 -1.49 9.43
N PRO A 154 -1.30 -1.34 9.19
CA PRO A 154 -2.14 -2.46 8.82
C PRO A 154 -1.76 -3.06 7.47
N VAL A 155 -1.70 -4.40 7.42
CA VAL A 155 -1.48 -5.19 6.20
C VAL A 155 -2.68 -6.10 6.01
N ILE A 156 -3.43 -5.90 4.95
CA ILE A 156 -4.66 -6.63 4.67
C ILE A 156 -4.45 -7.55 3.47
N PRO A 157 -4.53 -8.87 3.67
CA PRO A 157 -4.45 -9.81 2.56
C PRO A 157 -5.70 -9.73 1.71
N ILE A 158 -5.51 -9.57 0.40
CA ILE A 158 -6.61 -9.47 -0.56
C ILE A 158 -6.36 -10.31 -1.81
N SER A 159 -7.43 -10.57 -2.55
CA SER A 159 -7.42 -10.90 -3.96
C SER A 159 -8.35 -9.94 -4.70
N ALA A 160 -7.79 -8.94 -5.35
CA ALA A 160 -8.60 -7.98 -6.10
C ALA A 160 -9.36 -8.64 -7.24
N ALA A 161 -8.75 -9.62 -7.92
CA ALA A 161 -9.38 -10.37 -8.99
C ALA A 161 -10.62 -11.15 -8.53
N LYS A 162 -10.61 -11.69 -7.31
CA LYS A 162 -11.72 -12.46 -6.72
C LYS A 162 -12.63 -11.64 -5.81
N GLY A 163 -12.30 -10.38 -5.54
CA GLY A 163 -13.03 -9.52 -4.61
C GLY A 163 -12.89 -9.94 -3.14
N GLU A 164 -11.83 -10.66 -2.79
CA GLU A 164 -11.58 -11.12 -1.42
C GLU A 164 -10.84 -10.06 -0.60
N GLY A 165 -11.28 -9.85 0.65
CA GLY A 165 -10.63 -8.96 1.63
C GLY A 165 -10.88 -7.47 1.40
N ILE A 166 -11.73 -7.09 0.44
CA ILE A 166 -11.96 -5.69 0.07
C ILE A 166 -12.65 -4.91 1.19
N GLU A 167 -13.67 -5.47 1.84
CA GLU A 167 -14.39 -4.82 2.94
C GLU A 167 -13.46 -4.56 4.14
N GLU A 168 -12.64 -5.55 4.51
CA GLU A 168 -11.66 -5.42 5.58
C GLU A 168 -10.62 -4.35 5.25
N LEU A 169 -10.15 -4.30 4.00
CA LEU A 169 -9.24 -3.26 3.53
C LEU A 169 -9.84 -1.86 3.71
N VAL A 170 -11.09 -1.67 3.29
CA VAL A 170 -11.79 -0.39 3.40
C VAL A 170 -12.00 0.02 4.85
N GLU A 171 -12.39 -0.90 5.73
CA GLU A 171 -12.56 -0.63 7.15
C GLU A 171 -11.26 -0.11 7.78
N HIS A 172 -10.14 -0.77 7.53
CA HIS A 172 -8.84 -0.34 8.04
C HIS A 172 -8.37 0.99 7.42
N ALA A 173 -8.57 1.19 6.12
CA ALA A 173 -8.21 2.43 5.45
C ALA A 173 -8.99 3.62 6.01
N VAL A 174 -10.30 3.49 6.17
CA VAL A 174 -11.18 4.51 6.76
C VAL A 174 -10.76 4.82 8.20
N HIS A 175 -10.44 3.80 8.98
CA HIS A 175 -10.02 3.95 10.37
C HIS A 175 -8.71 4.77 10.48
N VAL A 176 -7.66 4.39 9.77
CA VAL A 176 -6.38 5.10 9.85
C VAL A 176 -6.49 6.54 9.32
N ALA A 177 -7.31 6.78 8.32
CA ALA A 177 -7.54 8.13 7.79
C ALA A 177 -8.37 8.98 8.77
N LYS A 178 -9.43 8.43 9.33
CA LYS A 178 -10.31 9.14 10.27
C LYS A 178 -9.56 9.58 11.52
N TYR A 179 -8.74 8.70 12.08
CA TYR A 179 -7.97 8.96 13.32
C TYR A 179 -6.53 9.44 13.05
N GLN A 180 -6.16 9.67 11.79
CA GLN A 180 -4.82 10.10 11.37
C GLN A 180 -3.70 9.26 11.98
N GLU A 181 -3.87 7.94 11.96
CA GLU A 181 -2.88 6.98 12.41
C GLU A 181 -1.78 6.80 11.37
N CYS A 182 -0.64 7.44 11.59
CA CYS A 182 0.52 7.31 10.71
C CYS A 182 1.31 6.03 11.00
N PRO A 183 2.07 5.52 9.99
CA PRO A 183 2.99 4.41 10.22
C PRO A 183 3.91 4.70 11.41
N ALA A 184 4.13 3.69 12.25
CA ALA A 184 5.11 3.83 13.31
C ALA A 184 6.48 4.06 12.67
N VAL A 185 7.14 5.17 13.03
CA VAL A 185 8.52 5.44 12.62
C VAL A 185 9.39 4.45 13.37
N THR A 186 9.69 3.35 12.73
CA THR A 186 10.80 2.52 13.13
C THR A 186 12.04 3.18 12.54
N ASP A 187 12.99 3.58 13.40
CA ASP A 187 14.30 4.11 13.01
C ASP A 187 15.09 3.05 12.23
N PHE A 188 14.65 2.80 10.99
CA PHE A 188 15.38 1.94 10.06
C PHE A 188 16.48 2.69 9.31
N CYS A 189 16.48 4.01 9.39
CA CYS A 189 17.45 4.86 8.78
C CYS A 189 18.28 5.57 9.83
N ASP A 190 19.48 5.10 10.09
CA ASP A 190 20.56 6.02 10.44
C ASP A 190 20.65 7.03 9.27
N GLU A 191 20.62 8.30 9.58
CA GLU A 191 20.63 9.40 8.60
C GLU A 191 21.82 9.31 7.60
N GLU A 192 22.84 8.51 7.92
CA GLU A 192 24.03 8.27 7.09
C GLU A 192 23.89 7.08 6.11
N ASP A 193 22.84 6.24 6.23
CA ASP A 193 22.69 5.03 5.41
C ASP A 193 21.29 4.88 4.81
N GLN A 194 20.84 5.89 4.06
CA GLN A 194 19.50 5.91 3.44
C GLN A 194 19.20 4.68 2.56
N ASN A 195 20.21 4.08 1.91
CA ASN A 195 20.05 2.88 1.11
C ASN A 195 20.21 1.59 1.91
N GLY A 196 21.04 1.57 2.94
CA GLY A 196 21.30 0.38 3.74
C GLY A 196 20.16 0.01 4.69
N GLY A 197 19.46 1.00 5.26
CA GLY A 197 18.30 0.78 6.13
C GLY A 197 17.13 0.14 5.38
N VAL A 198 16.80 0.66 4.19
CA VAL A 198 15.79 0.09 3.29
C VAL A 198 16.17 -1.33 2.86
N HIS A 199 17.42 -1.55 2.53
CA HIS A 199 17.91 -2.88 2.11
C HIS A 199 17.85 -3.90 3.24
N ARG A 200 18.25 -3.53 4.47
CA ARG A 200 18.15 -4.40 5.66
C ARG A 200 16.70 -4.74 5.98
N CYS A 201 15.80 -3.76 5.85
CA CYS A 201 14.38 -3.94 6.07
C CYS A 201 13.78 -4.90 5.05
N LEU A 202 14.05 -4.71 3.76
CA LEU A 202 13.64 -5.62 2.70
C LEU A 202 14.17 -7.02 2.92
N HIS A 203 15.43 -7.14 3.34
CA HIS A 203 16.05 -8.43 3.64
C HIS A 203 15.38 -9.14 4.81
N ALA A 204 15.04 -8.42 5.88
CA ALA A 204 14.32 -8.98 7.03
C ALA A 204 12.91 -9.45 6.64
N ILE A 205 12.19 -8.68 5.82
CA ILE A 205 10.86 -9.07 5.31
C ILE A 205 10.98 -10.29 4.39
N MET A 206 11.98 -10.34 3.53
CA MET A 206 12.23 -11.48 2.64
C MET A 206 12.56 -12.74 3.44
N HIS A 207 13.33 -12.66 4.53
CA HIS A 207 13.55 -13.77 5.43
C HIS A 207 12.27 -14.32 6.06
N LEU A 208 11.34 -13.45 6.47
CA LEU A 208 10.04 -13.87 6.97
C LEU A 208 9.22 -14.65 5.93
N ILE A 209 9.39 -14.33 4.65
CA ILE A 209 8.72 -15.00 3.53
C ILE A 209 9.42 -16.30 3.17
N GLU A 210 10.76 -16.31 3.13
CA GLU A 210 11.59 -17.49 2.80
C GLU A 210 11.42 -18.61 3.81
N ASP A 211 11.41 -18.32 5.10
CA ASP A 211 11.17 -19.29 6.16
C ASP A 211 9.85 -20.06 5.99
N HIS A 212 8.86 -19.43 5.37
CA HIS A 212 7.59 -20.07 5.06
C HIS A 212 7.63 -20.91 3.79
N ALA A 213 8.35 -20.46 2.78
CA ALA A 213 8.54 -21.20 1.54
C ALA A 213 9.29 -22.53 1.80
N GLU A 214 10.29 -22.53 2.69
CA GLU A 214 11.01 -23.74 3.12
C GLU A 214 10.11 -24.70 3.89
N LYS A 215 9.31 -24.21 4.85
CA LYS A 215 8.37 -25.03 5.62
C LYS A 215 7.24 -25.62 4.77
N ALA A 216 6.86 -24.96 3.69
CA ALA A 216 5.86 -25.44 2.75
C ALA A 216 6.45 -26.35 1.65
N GLY A 217 7.76 -26.63 1.65
CA GLY A 217 8.44 -27.43 0.63
C GLY A 217 8.56 -26.72 -0.73
N ILE A 218 8.34 -25.41 -0.76
CA ILE A 218 8.48 -24.56 -1.97
C ILE A 218 9.89 -24.02 -1.96
N SER A 219 10.68 -24.33 -2.99
CA SER A 219 12.05 -23.82 -3.05
C SER A 219 12.03 -22.28 -3.17
N ALA A 220 12.84 -21.62 -2.35
CA ALA A 220 13.09 -20.17 -2.38
C ALA A 220 13.47 -19.65 -3.79
N ARG A 221 13.90 -20.52 -4.68
CA ARG A 221 14.14 -20.26 -6.09
C ARG A 221 12.89 -19.81 -6.87
N PHE A 222 11.69 -20.13 -6.41
CA PHE A 222 10.48 -19.76 -7.13
C PHE A 222 10.10 -18.28 -6.86
N ALA A 223 10.36 -17.77 -5.67
CA ALA A 223 10.16 -16.36 -5.35
C ALA A 223 11.20 -15.46 -6.04
N SER A 224 12.43 -15.96 -6.23
CA SER A 224 13.52 -15.20 -6.86
C SER A 224 13.65 -15.42 -8.36
N SER A 225 13.13 -16.52 -8.94
CA SER A 225 13.31 -16.84 -10.36
C SER A 225 12.45 -16.03 -11.33
N LYS A 226 11.42 -15.32 -10.85
CA LYS A 226 10.65 -14.37 -11.68
C LYS A 226 11.32 -13.01 -11.83
N ILE A 227 12.36 -12.72 -11.06
CA ILE A 227 13.11 -11.46 -11.14
C ILE A 227 14.11 -11.45 -12.32
N GLY A 228 14.46 -12.62 -12.84
CA GLY A 228 15.48 -12.81 -13.88
C GLY A 228 15.01 -12.90 -15.34
N ARG A 229 13.72 -12.70 -15.63
CA ARG A 229 13.18 -12.80 -17.00
C ARG A 229 12.38 -11.58 -17.44
N ALA A 230 13.01 -10.43 -17.41
CA ALA A 230 12.61 -9.25 -18.17
C ALA A 230 13.89 -8.62 -18.72
N SER A 231 14.44 -9.23 -19.73
CA SER A 231 15.37 -8.62 -20.69
C SER A 231 14.83 -8.88 -22.08
#